data_2da7b66d1df0d226003751c960ffcfea
#
_entry.id   2da7b66d1df0d226003751c960ffcfea
#
_cell.length_a   1.000
_cell.length_b   1.000
_cell.length_c   1.000
_cell.angle_alpha   90.00
_cell.angle_beta   90.00
_cell.angle_gamma   90.00
#
_symmetry.space_group_name_H-M   'P 1'
#
loop_
_entity.id
_entity.type
_entity.pdbx_description
1 polymer ?
#
loop_
_entity_poly.entity_id
_entity_poly.type
_entity_poly.pdbx_seq_one_letter_code
_entity_poly.pdbx_strand_id
1 'polypeptide(L)'
;VAHIEIIGKYGLPVVVSINAFPSDTEAEHALIKEAALKAGAFDAVISRGWALGGEGCAELASAIDKASSQPHKANLLYPLEISIKDKIEIIAHQVYGAGTVVYTPEADEAIEKYTDLGYGNFPICMAKTQYSLSHDPAVKGVPRGFDFPVREVRLSAGAGFIVPITGEISTMPGLSSKPVFIGMDIDTKTGRITGLS
;
A
#
# COMPACT_ATOMS: atom_id res chain seq x y z
N VAL A 1 -5.78 1.51 -12.56
CA VAL A 1 -5.15 2.73 -13.11
C VAL A 1 -4.45 3.50 -11.99
N ALA A 2 -5.17 4.05 -10.99
CA ALA A 2 -4.61 4.93 -9.97
C ALA A 2 -3.36 4.37 -9.25
N HIS A 3 -3.33 3.08 -8.90
CA HIS A 3 -2.15 2.47 -8.26
C HIS A 3 -0.93 2.41 -9.18
N ILE A 4 -1.14 2.21 -10.49
CA ILE A 4 -0.06 2.27 -11.48
C ILE A 4 0.54 3.67 -11.53
N GLU A 5 -0.32 4.70 -11.57
CA GLU A 5 0.09 6.11 -11.54
C GLU A 5 0.84 6.47 -10.27
N ILE A 6 0.38 5.98 -9.10
CA ILE A 6 1.02 6.20 -7.80
C ILE A 6 2.42 5.60 -7.79
N ILE A 7 2.58 4.33 -8.17
CA ILE A 7 3.87 3.64 -8.17
C ILE A 7 4.81 4.26 -9.21
N GLY A 8 4.29 4.63 -10.37
CA GLY A 8 5.07 5.30 -11.42
C GLY A 8 5.75 6.60 -10.98
N LYS A 9 5.19 7.31 -9.98
CA LYS A 9 5.82 8.52 -9.39
C LYS A 9 7.15 8.26 -8.71
N TYR A 10 7.42 7.01 -8.31
CA TYR A 10 8.70 6.61 -7.74
C TYR A 10 9.78 6.30 -8.80
N GLY A 11 9.45 6.49 -10.09
CA GLY A 11 10.40 6.30 -11.20
C GLY A 11 10.75 4.83 -11.47
N LEU A 12 9.93 3.90 -10.99
CA LEU A 12 10.12 2.46 -11.17
C LEU A 12 9.16 1.92 -12.23
N PRO A 13 9.57 0.93 -13.05
CA PRO A 13 8.68 0.24 -13.94
C PRO A 13 7.65 -0.58 -13.15
N VAL A 14 6.39 -0.55 -13.57
CA VAL A 14 5.27 -1.20 -12.89
C VAL A 14 4.86 -2.44 -13.64
N VAL A 15 4.87 -3.59 -12.99
CA VAL A 15 4.29 -4.84 -13.51
C VAL A 15 3.00 -5.14 -12.77
N VAL A 16 1.91 -5.39 -13.50
CA VAL A 16 0.61 -5.75 -12.93
C VAL A 16 0.46 -7.26 -12.92
N SER A 17 0.25 -7.84 -11.74
CA SER A 17 -0.14 -9.25 -11.60
C SER A 17 -1.66 -9.37 -11.66
N ILE A 18 -2.17 -10.04 -12.67
CA ILE A 18 -3.58 -10.41 -12.78
C ILE A 18 -3.76 -11.73 -12.06
N ASN A 19 -4.27 -11.68 -10.83
CA ASN A 19 -4.47 -12.86 -10.00
C ASN A 19 -5.72 -13.61 -10.46
N ALA A 20 -5.51 -14.61 -11.31
CA ALA A 20 -6.59 -15.32 -12.02
C ALA A 20 -7.26 -16.38 -11.16
N PHE A 21 -8.57 -16.41 -11.17
CA PHE A 21 -9.42 -17.41 -10.52
C PHE A 21 -10.15 -18.26 -11.57
N PRO A 22 -10.64 -19.49 -11.21
CA PRO A 22 -11.32 -20.36 -12.15
C PRO A 22 -12.59 -19.78 -12.78
N SER A 23 -13.20 -18.79 -12.10
CA SER A 23 -14.40 -18.11 -12.58
C SER A 23 -14.11 -17.02 -13.61
N ASP A 24 -12.85 -16.60 -13.76
CA ASP A 24 -12.49 -15.50 -14.63
C ASP A 24 -12.46 -15.92 -16.09
N THR A 25 -12.82 -15.02 -16.98
CA THR A 25 -12.80 -15.24 -18.42
C THR A 25 -11.55 -14.63 -19.07
N GLU A 26 -11.13 -15.19 -20.19
CA GLU A 26 -10.03 -14.63 -20.99
C GLU A 26 -10.31 -13.20 -21.47
N ALA A 27 -11.59 -12.85 -21.69
CA ALA A 27 -11.99 -11.50 -22.07
C ALA A 27 -11.76 -10.49 -20.94
N GLU A 28 -12.02 -10.87 -19.69
CA GLU A 28 -11.72 -10.05 -18.50
C GLU A 28 -10.21 -9.84 -18.33
N HIS A 29 -9.43 -10.92 -18.45
CA HIS A 29 -7.97 -10.83 -18.41
C HIS A 29 -7.41 -9.89 -19.49
N ALA A 30 -7.90 -10.00 -20.73
CA ALA A 30 -7.49 -9.14 -21.84
C ALA A 30 -7.82 -7.67 -21.57
N LEU A 31 -9.02 -7.37 -21.04
CA LEU A 31 -9.46 -6.03 -20.70
C LEU A 31 -8.58 -5.42 -19.58
N ILE A 32 -8.27 -6.20 -18.54
CA ILE A 32 -7.40 -5.74 -17.44
C ILE A 32 -6.00 -5.45 -17.98
N LYS A 33 -5.45 -6.35 -18.81
CA LYS A 33 -4.13 -6.17 -19.42
C LYS A 33 -4.07 -4.90 -20.28
N GLU A 34 -5.05 -4.71 -21.16
CA GLU A 34 -5.14 -3.50 -21.99
C GLU A 34 -5.20 -2.23 -21.12
N ALA A 35 -6.07 -2.21 -20.11
CA ALA A 35 -6.22 -1.06 -19.21
C ALA A 35 -4.93 -0.78 -18.42
N ALA A 36 -4.22 -1.81 -17.98
CA ALA A 36 -2.95 -1.66 -17.27
C ALA A 36 -1.86 -1.06 -18.16
N LEU A 37 -1.69 -1.59 -19.36
CA LEU A 37 -0.71 -1.08 -20.34
C LEU A 37 -1.03 0.36 -20.74
N LYS A 38 -2.31 0.67 -20.98
CA LYS A 38 -2.77 2.05 -21.28
C LYS A 38 -2.51 3.01 -20.13
N ALA A 39 -2.53 2.53 -18.89
CA ALA A 39 -2.20 3.31 -17.70
C ALA A 39 -0.69 3.48 -17.46
N GLY A 40 0.17 2.92 -18.31
CA GLY A 40 1.62 3.06 -18.24
C GLY A 40 2.32 1.91 -17.49
N ALA A 41 1.66 0.78 -17.23
CA ALA A 41 2.36 -0.39 -16.74
C ALA A 41 3.37 -0.90 -17.79
N PHE A 42 4.53 -1.39 -17.31
CA PHE A 42 5.53 -2.02 -18.17
C PHE A 42 5.01 -3.33 -18.77
N ASP A 43 4.32 -4.13 -17.96
CA ASP A 43 3.61 -5.33 -18.41
C ASP A 43 2.45 -5.64 -17.45
N ALA A 44 1.53 -6.51 -17.91
CA ALA A 44 0.47 -7.08 -17.11
C ALA A 44 0.34 -8.56 -17.45
N VAL A 45 0.56 -9.41 -16.43
CA VAL A 45 0.74 -10.86 -16.59
C VAL A 45 -0.25 -11.61 -15.73
N ILE A 46 -0.80 -12.69 -16.28
CA ILE A 46 -1.70 -13.59 -15.54
C ILE A 46 -0.86 -14.42 -14.56
N SER A 47 -1.27 -14.41 -13.29
CA SER A 47 -0.68 -15.23 -12.24
C SER A 47 -1.71 -16.28 -11.78
N ARG A 48 -1.30 -17.56 -11.79
CA ARG A 48 -2.05 -18.70 -11.25
C ARG A 48 -1.35 -19.31 -10.04
N GLY A 49 -0.62 -18.49 -9.29
CA GLY A 49 0.21 -18.95 -8.17
C GLY A 49 -0.56 -19.70 -7.08
N TRP A 50 -1.81 -19.30 -6.80
CA TRP A 50 -2.65 -19.99 -5.83
C TRP A 50 -3.04 -21.42 -6.26
N ALA A 51 -3.19 -21.67 -7.56
CA ALA A 51 -3.56 -23.00 -8.09
C ALA A 51 -2.34 -23.88 -8.42
N LEU A 52 -1.26 -23.28 -8.91
CA LEU A 52 -0.10 -23.98 -9.47
C LEU A 52 1.21 -23.67 -8.73
N GLY A 53 1.15 -22.90 -7.62
CA GLY A 53 2.35 -22.53 -6.88
C GLY A 53 3.36 -21.76 -7.73
N GLY A 54 4.64 -22.08 -7.59
CA GLY A 54 5.73 -21.39 -8.28
C GLY A 54 5.65 -21.45 -9.81
N GLU A 55 5.18 -22.56 -10.37
CA GLU A 55 4.98 -22.72 -11.82
C GLU A 55 3.97 -21.68 -12.35
N GLY A 56 2.88 -21.46 -11.61
CA GLY A 56 1.86 -20.46 -11.95
C GLY A 56 2.33 -19.01 -11.87
N CYS A 57 3.50 -18.75 -11.29
CA CYS A 57 4.13 -17.43 -11.17
C CYS A 57 5.31 -17.21 -12.12
N ALA A 58 5.72 -18.20 -12.92
CA ALA A 58 6.93 -18.13 -13.73
C ALA A 58 6.92 -16.98 -14.76
N GLU A 59 5.79 -16.74 -15.41
CA GLU A 59 5.64 -15.61 -16.34
C GLU A 59 5.74 -14.26 -15.63
N LEU A 60 5.13 -14.15 -14.44
CA LEU A 60 5.21 -12.94 -13.62
C LEU A 60 6.67 -12.67 -13.19
N ALA A 61 7.40 -13.70 -12.76
CA ALA A 61 8.81 -13.59 -12.42
C ALA A 61 9.65 -13.11 -13.61
N SER A 62 9.40 -13.66 -14.81
CA SER A 62 10.07 -13.21 -16.05
C SER A 62 9.75 -11.76 -16.41
N ALA A 63 8.49 -11.31 -16.21
CA ALA A 63 8.12 -9.93 -16.46
C ALA A 63 8.80 -8.97 -15.48
N ILE A 64 8.90 -9.34 -14.20
CA ILE A 64 9.59 -8.56 -13.17
C ILE A 64 11.10 -8.48 -13.48
N ASP A 65 11.74 -9.59 -13.86
CA ASP A 65 13.15 -9.61 -14.24
C ASP A 65 13.44 -8.66 -15.42
N LYS A 66 12.60 -8.72 -16.45
CA LYS A 66 12.68 -7.80 -17.59
C LYS A 66 12.48 -6.34 -17.20
N ALA A 67 11.49 -6.06 -16.32
CA ALA A 67 11.21 -4.71 -15.84
C ALA A 67 12.38 -4.18 -15.01
N SER A 68 12.94 -4.98 -14.10
CA SER A 68 14.06 -4.58 -13.25
C SER A 68 15.35 -4.33 -14.04
N SER A 69 15.49 -4.96 -15.20
CA SER A 69 16.63 -4.77 -16.12
C SER A 69 16.52 -3.50 -16.96
N GLN A 70 15.37 -2.80 -16.95
CA GLN A 70 15.25 -1.54 -17.68
C GLN A 70 16.00 -0.41 -16.97
N PRO A 71 16.59 0.54 -17.73
CA PRO A 71 17.14 1.74 -17.12
C PRO A 71 16.05 2.48 -16.33
N HIS A 72 16.27 2.65 -15.03
CA HIS A 72 15.34 3.39 -14.18
C HIS A 72 16.11 4.15 -13.09
N LYS A 73 15.47 5.17 -12.54
CA LYS A 73 15.98 5.92 -11.39
C LYS A 73 14.87 6.02 -10.35
N ALA A 74 15.08 5.34 -9.23
CA ALA A 74 14.18 5.47 -8.10
C ALA A 74 14.20 6.91 -7.57
N ASN A 75 13.04 7.48 -7.33
CA ASN A 75 12.86 8.82 -6.77
C ASN A 75 12.09 8.72 -5.47
N LEU A 76 12.46 9.54 -4.49
CA LEU A 76 11.58 9.84 -3.36
C LEU A 76 10.52 10.85 -3.84
N LEU A 77 9.31 10.78 -3.26
CA LEU A 77 8.24 11.75 -3.58
C LEU A 77 8.60 13.18 -3.11
N TYR A 78 9.47 13.28 -2.11
CA TYR A 78 9.87 14.54 -1.49
C TYR A 78 11.32 14.45 -0.95
N PRO A 79 12.02 15.59 -0.83
CA PRO A 79 13.29 15.68 -0.11
C PRO A 79 13.07 15.46 1.38
N LEU A 80 14.00 14.79 2.08
CA LEU A 80 13.86 14.51 3.52
C LEU A 80 14.00 15.77 4.39
N GLU A 81 14.62 16.81 3.86
CA GLU A 81 14.96 18.05 4.56
C GLU A 81 13.79 19.03 4.69
N ILE A 82 12.71 18.84 3.96
CA ILE A 82 11.51 19.70 4.07
C ILE A 82 10.75 19.39 5.36
N SER A 83 9.84 20.27 5.77
CA SER A 83 9.08 20.09 7.01
C SER A 83 8.26 18.81 7.05
N ILE A 84 7.95 18.33 8.25
CA ILE A 84 7.06 17.15 8.43
C ILE A 84 5.72 17.40 7.76
N LYS A 85 5.14 18.61 7.88
CA LYS A 85 3.87 18.98 7.26
C LYS A 85 3.95 18.92 5.73
N ASP A 86 4.98 19.50 5.13
CA ASP A 86 5.14 19.48 3.67
C ASP A 86 5.22 18.04 3.13
N LYS A 87 5.94 17.15 3.84
CA LYS A 87 6.00 15.72 3.47
C LYS A 87 4.63 15.05 3.52
N ILE A 88 3.85 15.32 4.58
CA ILE A 88 2.50 14.79 4.75
C ILE A 88 1.60 15.30 3.62
N GLU A 89 1.64 16.60 3.30
CA GLU A 89 0.85 17.21 2.24
C GLU A 89 1.20 16.65 0.87
N ILE A 90 2.47 16.46 0.55
CA ILE A 90 2.90 15.84 -0.70
C ILE A 90 2.31 14.44 -0.85
N ILE A 91 2.36 13.62 0.20
CA ILE A 91 1.75 12.28 0.17
C ILE A 91 0.22 12.39 0.02
N ALA A 92 -0.43 13.23 0.82
CA ALA A 92 -1.89 13.40 0.78
C ALA A 92 -2.39 13.81 -0.61
N HIS A 93 -1.71 14.78 -1.23
CA HIS A 93 -2.08 15.26 -2.56
C HIS A 93 -1.69 14.29 -3.68
N GLN A 94 -0.45 13.84 -3.69
CA GLN A 94 0.07 13.08 -4.83
C GLN A 94 -0.31 11.61 -4.82
N VAL A 95 -0.40 10.99 -3.64
CA VAL A 95 -0.73 9.56 -3.51
C VAL A 95 -2.22 9.37 -3.34
N TYR A 96 -2.83 10.11 -2.41
CA TYR A 96 -4.23 9.90 -2.05
C TYR A 96 -5.21 10.79 -2.81
N GLY A 97 -4.75 11.90 -3.39
CA GLY A 97 -5.60 12.82 -4.14
C GLY A 97 -6.45 13.74 -3.25
N ALA A 98 -6.02 13.96 -2.02
CA ALA A 98 -6.66 14.91 -1.10
C ALA A 98 -6.63 16.34 -1.65
N GLY A 99 -7.60 17.15 -1.23
CA GLY A 99 -7.65 18.59 -1.52
C GLY A 99 -6.96 19.42 -0.43
N THR A 100 -7.22 19.10 0.83
CA THR A 100 -6.70 19.82 2.00
C THR A 100 -6.23 18.84 3.05
N VAL A 101 -5.17 19.17 3.78
CA VAL A 101 -4.75 18.43 4.98
C VAL A 101 -5.16 19.23 6.21
N VAL A 102 -5.87 18.60 7.13
CA VAL A 102 -6.38 19.22 8.35
C VAL A 102 -5.72 18.55 9.55
N TYR A 103 -5.05 19.34 10.39
CA TYR A 103 -4.35 18.84 11.57
C TYR A 103 -5.16 19.15 12.83
N THR A 104 -5.23 18.21 13.77
CA THR A 104 -5.70 18.50 15.13
C THR A 104 -4.61 19.25 15.93
N PRO A 105 -4.98 19.96 17.00
CA PRO A 105 -3.97 20.58 17.88
C PRO A 105 -2.94 19.58 18.40
N GLU A 106 -3.36 18.36 18.73
CA GLU A 106 -2.49 17.28 19.22
C GLU A 106 -1.48 16.83 18.16
N ALA A 107 -1.91 16.79 16.90
CA ALA A 107 -1.03 16.47 15.78
C ALA A 107 0.01 17.58 15.56
N ASP A 108 -0.41 18.84 15.67
CA ASP A 108 0.47 20.01 15.53
C ASP A 108 1.53 20.05 16.64
N GLU A 109 1.13 19.88 17.89
CA GLU A 109 2.06 19.82 19.04
C GLU A 109 3.08 18.68 18.89
N ALA A 110 2.63 17.51 18.41
CA ALA A 110 3.53 16.38 18.17
C ALA A 110 4.54 16.66 17.05
N ILE A 111 4.12 17.31 15.96
CA ILE A 111 5.00 17.69 14.84
C ILE A 111 6.06 18.67 15.30
N GLU A 112 5.68 19.71 16.07
CA GLU A 112 6.60 20.68 16.63
C GLU A 112 7.63 19.99 17.54
N LYS A 113 7.15 19.20 18.49
CA LYS A 113 7.99 18.43 19.42
C LYS A 113 9.01 17.56 18.70
N TYR A 114 8.60 16.82 17.66
CA TYR A 114 9.52 15.92 16.96
C TYR A 114 10.50 16.68 16.08
N THR A 115 10.12 17.84 15.58
CA THR A 115 11.03 18.75 14.86
C THR A 115 12.11 19.28 15.79
N ASP A 116 11.74 19.75 16.99
CA ASP A 116 12.67 20.29 18.00
C ASP A 116 13.63 19.21 18.54
N LEU A 117 13.17 17.97 18.63
CA LEU A 117 13.99 16.83 19.00
C LEU A 117 14.93 16.33 17.88
N GLY A 118 14.92 16.96 16.69
CA GLY A 118 15.81 16.65 15.58
C GLY A 118 15.33 15.53 14.66
N TYR A 119 14.07 15.10 14.75
CA TYR A 119 13.48 14.06 13.90
C TYR A 119 12.80 14.61 12.63
N GLY A 120 12.95 15.90 12.36
CA GLY A 120 12.34 16.56 11.19
C GLY A 120 12.68 15.93 9.85
N ASN A 121 13.87 15.31 9.73
CA ASN A 121 14.31 14.66 8.49
C ASN A 121 13.84 13.19 8.33
N PHE A 122 13.07 12.66 9.28
CA PHE A 122 12.54 11.31 9.13
C PHE A 122 11.48 11.27 8.03
N PRO A 123 11.43 10.16 7.24
CA PRO A 123 10.37 9.95 6.27
C PRO A 123 9.03 9.68 6.95
N ILE A 124 7.96 9.86 6.18
CA ILE A 124 6.59 9.67 6.63
C ILE A 124 6.12 8.25 6.30
N CYS A 125 5.53 7.58 7.30
CA CYS A 125 4.77 6.35 7.13
C CYS A 125 3.30 6.64 7.44
N MET A 126 2.48 6.84 6.41
CA MET A 126 1.07 7.24 6.60
C MET A 126 0.21 6.07 7.06
N ALA A 127 -0.38 6.20 8.26
CA ALA A 127 -1.32 5.22 8.81
C ALA A 127 -2.76 5.65 8.52
N LYS A 128 -3.44 4.91 7.63
CA LYS A 128 -4.83 5.15 7.20
C LYS A 128 -5.54 3.84 6.89
N THR A 129 -6.86 3.90 6.70
CA THR A 129 -7.65 2.73 6.30
C THR A 129 -7.12 2.12 5.00
N GLN A 130 -7.12 0.79 4.93
CA GLN A 130 -6.78 0.02 3.73
C GLN A 130 -7.92 -0.06 2.71
N TYR A 131 -9.14 0.33 3.06
CA TYR A 131 -10.34 0.13 2.24
C TYR A 131 -10.62 1.28 1.26
N SER A 132 -9.91 2.39 1.36
CA SER A 132 -10.08 3.58 0.51
C SER A 132 -8.75 4.29 0.29
N LEU A 133 -8.64 5.09 -0.77
CA LEU A 133 -7.56 6.09 -0.90
C LEU A 133 -7.82 7.32 -0.01
N SER A 134 -9.07 7.58 0.40
CA SER A 134 -9.38 8.59 1.41
C SER A 134 -9.13 8.07 2.84
N HIS A 135 -9.42 8.91 3.83
CA HIS A 135 -9.42 8.52 5.25
C HIS A 135 -10.67 7.74 5.65
N ASP A 136 -11.74 7.80 4.85
CA ASP A 136 -13.03 7.16 5.13
C ASP A 136 -13.13 5.82 4.38
N PRO A 137 -13.29 4.68 5.09
CA PRO A 137 -13.40 3.35 4.48
C PRO A 137 -14.66 3.17 3.63
N ALA A 138 -15.68 4.02 3.79
CA ALA A 138 -16.92 3.97 3.02
C ALA A 138 -16.78 4.60 1.62
N VAL A 139 -15.85 5.54 1.45
CA VAL A 139 -15.61 6.25 0.18
C VAL A 139 -14.73 5.40 -0.72
N LYS A 140 -15.34 4.62 -1.59
CA LYS A 140 -14.65 3.67 -2.48
C LYS A 140 -14.12 4.32 -3.76
N GLY A 141 -13.30 3.55 -4.50
CA GLY A 141 -12.75 3.97 -5.78
C GLY A 141 -11.57 4.92 -5.66
N VAL A 142 -11.58 5.98 -6.45
CA VAL A 142 -10.51 6.99 -6.51
C VAL A 142 -11.06 8.38 -6.16
N PRO A 143 -11.37 8.64 -4.89
CA PRO A 143 -11.83 9.96 -4.44
C PRO A 143 -10.76 11.02 -4.68
N ARG A 144 -11.22 12.27 -4.90
CA ARG A 144 -10.35 13.43 -5.13
C ARG A 144 -10.90 14.65 -4.38
N GLY A 145 -9.99 15.56 -3.98
CA GLY A 145 -10.37 16.87 -3.44
C GLY A 145 -11.02 16.83 -2.05
N PHE A 146 -10.91 15.73 -1.32
CA PHE A 146 -11.45 15.57 0.03
C PHE A 146 -10.49 16.13 1.08
N ASP A 147 -11.01 16.46 2.26
CA ASP A 147 -10.20 16.82 3.42
C ASP A 147 -9.53 15.58 4.00
N PHE A 148 -8.24 15.72 4.30
CA PHE A 148 -7.42 14.64 4.83
C PHE A 148 -7.07 14.94 6.30
N PRO A 149 -7.79 14.39 7.28
CA PRO A 149 -7.57 14.69 8.69
C PRO A 149 -6.38 13.92 9.23
N VAL A 150 -5.42 14.63 9.79
CA VAL A 150 -4.32 14.08 10.60
C VAL A 150 -4.66 14.31 12.05
N ARG A 151 -5.12 13.26 12.74
CA ARG A 151 -5.58 13.36 14.13
C ARG A 151 -4.48 13.19 15.17
N GLU A 152 -3.43 12.49 14.82
CA GLU A 152 -2.31 12.16 15.71
C GLU A 152 -1.05 11.95 14.88
N VAL A 153 0.12 12.26 15.44
CA VAL A 153 1.42 11.96 14.83
C VAL A 153 2.28 11.23 15.86
N ARG A 154 2.80 10.08 15.49
CA ARG A 154 3.67 9.25 16.34
C ARG A 154 5.08 9.19 15.81
N LEU A 155 6.03 9.06 16.72
CA LEU A 155 7.42 8.80 16.38
C LEU A 155 7.73 7.31 16.53
N SER A 156 8.22 6.70 15.46
CA SER A 156 8.81 5.36 15.47
C SER A 156 10.33 5.47 15.33
N ALA A 157 10.99 5.92 16.41
CA ALA A 157 12.41 6.28 16.38
C ALA A 157 13.32 5.10 15.96
N GLY A 158 13.04 3.90 16.48
CA GLY A 158 13.82 2.70 16.17
C GLY A 158 13.70 2.25 14.70
N ALA A 159 12.58 2.56 14.05
CA ALA A 159 12.38 2.27 12.62
C ALA A 159 12.73 3.48 11.73
N GLY A 160 12.94 4.67 12.31
CA GLY A 160 13.29 5.89 11.57
C GLY A 160 12.14 6.53 10.82
N PHE A 161 10.91 6.51 11.36
CA PHE A 161 9.72 7.07 10.72
C PHE A 161 8.91 7.99 11.64
N ILE A 162 8.32 9.03 11.02
CA ILE A 162 7.18 9.76 11.57
C ILE A 162 5.91 9.13 11.01
N VAL A 163 4.94 8.85 11.89
CA VAL A 163 3.72 8.10 11.56
C VAL A 163 2.48 8.97 11.80
N PRO A 164 1.99 9.73 10.79
CA PRO A 164 0.70 10.41 10.87
C PRO A 164 -0.44 9.39 10.84
N ILE A 165 -1.42 9.57 11.72
CA ILE A 165 -2.60 8.71 11.83
C ILE A 165 -3.81 9.49 11.36
N THR A 166 -4.49 8.92 10.36
CA THR A 166 -5.66 9.52 9.75
C THR A 166 -6.85 8.58 9.83
N GLY A 167 -8.01 9.13 10.17
CA GLY A 167 -9.22 8.34 10.35
C GLY A 167 -9.15 7.36 11.53
N GLU A 168 -10.06 6.41 11.56
CA GLU A 168 -10.07 5.32 12.52
C GLU A 168 -9.24 4.15 11.98
N ILE A 169 -8.07 3.94 12.55
CA ILE A 169 -7.22 2.80 12.24
C ILE A 169 -6.77 2.12 13.52
N SER A 170 -6.88 0.80 13.54
CA SER A 170 -6.29 -0.03 14.58
C SER A 170 -4.82 -0.26 14.25
N THR A 171 -3.95 0.16 15.14
CA THR A 171 -2.54 -0.20 15.07
C THR A 171 -2.39 -1.65 15.49
N MET A 172 -1.99 -2.49 14.58
CA MET A 172 -1.72 -3.93 14.70
C MET A 172 -2.74 -4.68 15.56
N PRO A 173 -3.64 -5.47 14.98
CA PRO A 173 -4.53 -6.33 15.76
C PRO A 173 -3.66 -7.17 16.71
N GLY A 174 -3.97 -7.10 18.01
CA GLY A 174 -3.27 -7.88 19.01
C GLY A 174 -3.33 -9.36 18.65
N LEU A 175 -2.19 -10.00 18.55
CA LEU A 175 -2.15 -11.46 18.44
C LEU A 175 -2.68 -12.04 19.74
N SER A 176 -3.65 -12.96 19.64
CA SER A 176 -4.12 -13.73 20.79
C SER A 176 -2.94 -14.47 21.43
N SER A 177 -2.89 -14.52 22.76
CA SER A 177 -1.94 -15.37 23.50
C SER A 177 -2.11 -16.85 23.18
N LYS A 178 -3.25 -17.22 22.59
CA LYS A 178 -3.54 -18.56 22.05
C LYS A 178 -3.99 -18.41 20.60
N PRO A 179 -3.04 -18.25 19.64
CA PRO A 179 -3.38 -18.09 18.22
C PRO A 179 -4.14 -19.29 17.67
N VAL A 180 -5.06 -19.05 16.74
CA VAL A 180 -5.92 -20.09 16.12
C VAL A 180 -5.11 -21.24 15.53
N PHE A 181 -3.94 -20.97 14.93
CA PHE A 181 -3.11 -21.98 14.30
C PHE A 181 -2.63 -23.10 15.25
N ILE A 182 -2.57 -22.84 16.57
CA ILE A 182 -2.20 -23.88 17.55
C ILE A 182 -3.25 -25.01 17.60
N GLY A 183 -4.51 -24.70 17.28
CA GLY A 183 -5.61 -25.66 17.23
C GLY A 183 -5.90 -26.21 15.84
N MET A 184 -5.16 -25.75 14.81
CA MET A 184 -5.37 -26.23 13.44
C MET A 184 -4.63 -27.55 13.20
N ASP A 185 -5.32 -28.51 12.61
CA ASP A 185 -4.75 -29.79 12.22
C ASP A 185 -5.31 -30.28 10.87
N ILE A 186 -4.54 -31.11 10.18
CA ILE A 186 -4.93 -31.72 8.91
C ILE A 186 -4.95 -33.25 9.07
N ASP A 187 -6.12 -33.85 8.87
CA ASP A 187 -6.20 -35.28 8.68
C ASP A 187 -5.55 -35.67 7.34
N THR A 188 -4.35 -36.20 7.41
CA THR A 188 -3.55 -36.57 6.22
C THR A 188 -4.16 -37.62 5.35
N LYS A 189 -5.16 -38.38 5.84
CA LYS A 189 -5.86 -39.45 5.08
C LYS A 189 -7.03 -38.86 4.29
N THR A 190 -7.74 -37.90 4.86
CA THR A 190 -8.95 -37.32 4.26
C THR A 190 -8.73 -35.92 3.68
N GLY A 191 -7.63 -35.26 4.02
CA GLY A 191 -7.37 -33.87 3.69
C GLY A 191 -8.24 -32.87 4.46
N ARG A 192 -9.02 -33.32 5.44
CA ARG A 192 -9.91 -32.46 6.22
C ARG A 192 -9.11 -31.62 7.20
N ILE A 193 -9.32 -30.28 7.13
CA ILE A 193 -8.76 -29.33 8.06
C ILE A 193 -9.74 -29.13 9.23
N THR A 194 -9.23 -29.14 10.46
CA THR A 194 -9.96 -28.81 11.69
C THR A 194 -9.36 -27.61 12.39
N GLY A 195 -10.13 -26.95 13.28
CA GLY A 195 -9.64 -25.84 14.07
C GLY A 195 -9.54 -24.50 13.31
N LEU A 196 -10.26 -24.32 12.21
CA LEU A 196 -10.29 -23.07 11.43
C LEU A 196 -11.19 -21.98 12.04
N SER A 197 -11.98 -22.29 13.06
CA SER A 197 -12.93 -21.36 13.71
C SER A 197 -12.93 -21.54 15.22
#